data_dc607eb113793ee8a5c9bbea06afde82
#
_entry.id   dc607eb113793ee8a5c9bbea06afde82
#
_cell.length_a   1.000
_cell.length_b   1.000
_cell.length_c   1.000
_cell.angle_alpha   90.00
_cell.angle_beta   90.00
_cell.angle_gamma   90.00
#
_symmetry.space_group_name_H-M   'P 1'
#
loop_
_entity.id
_entity.type
_entity.pdbx_description
1 polymer ?
#
loop_
_entity_poly.entity_id
_entity_poly.type
_entity_poly.pdbx_seq_one_letter_code
_entity_poly.pdbx_strand_id
1 'polypeptide(L)'
;MKHIVDAVSITLAAFVFAGPAAEAASPPPVELVDVYQGHADLSQYWVSEKYDGVRGYWDGQRMLTRGGSVIALPAWFTADLPDTPMDGELWAGYGRFSDASTLVRTAGPDDPRWHEISYRVFDLPGRTDDFNDRVPAIRHVVSRIDDPWVVAIRQFHVANDEALRSALKKVLAKGGEGLVLHRGSRDYTAGRHAGLLKVKPYQDAEARVVGIHPGHGRLKGMMGSLEVRMPDGRQFAIGTGFSDDQRADPPPIGSWITFRYQGKTATGLPRFARFLRRRPGGPPPEVTAEGRVSDPASPKDGESGDGA
;
A
#
# COMPACT_ATOMS: atom_id res chain seq x y z
N MET A 1 11.93 52.63 71.99
CA MET A 1 12.77 52.04 70.89
C MET A 1 11.90 51.08 70.11
N LYS A 2 11.48 51.49 68.94
CA LYS A 2 10.68 50.65 67.99
C LYS A 2 11.63 50.21 66.90
N HIS A 3 11.87 48.89 66.77
CA HIS A 3 12.62 48.31 65.67
C HIS A 3 11.67 48.08 64.47
N ILE A 4 11.96 48.77 63.39
CA ILE A 4 11.34 48.56 62.09
C ILE A 4 12.17 47.47 61.39
N VAL A 5 11.51 46.37 61.01
CA VAL A 5 12.12 45.30 60.22
C VAL A 5 11.62 45.48 58.79
N ASP A 6 12.50 45.93 57.89
CA ASP A 6 12.23 46.02 56.46
C ASP A 6 12.22 44.63 55.85
N ALA A 7 11.12 44.22 55.27
CA ALA A 7 10.98 42.99 54.47
C ALA A 7 11.37 43.27 53.02
N VAL A 8 12.49 42.72 52.60
CA VAL A 8 12.92 42.73 51.19
C VAL A 8 12.18 41.61 50.42
N SER A 9 11.21 42.02 49.60
CA SER A 9 10.53 41.12 48.67
C SER A 9 11.41 40.85 47.45
N ILE A 10 11.94 39.64 47.29
CA ILE A 10 12.64 39.21 46.07
C ILE A 10 11.62 38.64 45.11
N THR A 11 11.29 39.42 44.04
CA THR A 11 10.46 38.97 42.96
C THR A 11 11.29 38.11 41.98
N LEU A 12 11.07 36.81 41.99
CA LEU A 12 11.69 35.86 41.05
C LEU A 12 10.96 35.93 39.71
N ALA A 13 11.52 36.60 38.72
CA ALA A 13 10.99 36.61 37.34
C ALA A 13 11.34 35.28 36.67
N ALA A 14 10.36 34.42 36.48
CA ALA A 14 10.49 33.22 35.68
C ALA A 14 10.49 33.62 34.19
N PHE A 15 11.65 33.59 33.55
CA PHE A 15 11.75 33.66 32.11
C PHE A 15 11.31 32.31 31.50
N VAL A 16 10.08 32.26 31.00
CA VAL A 16 9.62 31.18 30.14
C VAL A 16 10.26 31.34 28.76
N PHE A 17 11.31 30.59 28.47
CA PHE A 17 11.82 30.45 27.11
C PHE A 17 10.76 29.65 26.30
N ALA A 18 9.87 30.35 25.62
CA ALA A 18 9.12 29.74 24.53
C ALA A 18 10.09 29.48 23.38
N GLY A 19 10.58 28.26 23.27
CA GLY A 19 11.29 27.82 22.06
C GLY A 19 10.37 28.01 20.83
N PRO A 20 10.93 28.28 19.64
CA PRO A 20 10.11 28.42 18.45
C PRO A 20 9.32 27.11 18.27
N ALA A 21 7.99 27.20 18.27
CA ALA A 21 7.13 26.11 17.86
C ALA A 21 7.56 25.74 16.42
N ALA A 22 7.97 24.48 16.22
CA ALA A 22 8.26 23.98 14.89
C ALA A 22 6.98 24.13 14.06
N GLU A 23 6.99 25.12 13.17
CA GLU A 23 5.89 25.38 12.25
C GLU A 23 5.73 24.12 11.36
N ALA A 24 4.66 23.39 11.55
CA ALA A 24 4.37 22.23 10.72
C ALA A 24 4.20 22.73 9.28
N ALA A 25 5.14 22.38 8.42
CA ALA A 25 5.05 22.71 7.00
C ALA A 25 3.75 22.13 6.43
N SER A 26 3.12 22.86 5.52
CA SER A 26 1.95 22.32 4.81
C SER A 26 2.34 21.01 4.12
N PRO A 27 1.43 20.01 4.07
CA PRO A 27 1.70 18.76 3.37
C PRO A 27 2.17 19.02 1.93
N PRO A 28 3.24 18.37 1.46
CA PRO A 28 3.73 18.55 0.10
C PRO A 28 2.67 18.08 -0.91
N PRO A 29 2.62 18.69 -2.10
CA PRO A 29 1.63 18.36 -3.14
C PRO A 29 2.01 17.05 -3.84
N VAL A 30 1.82 15.92 -3.17
CA VAL A 30 2.22 14.60 -3.66
C VAL A 30 1.12 13.86 -4.42
N GLU A 31 1.50 13.08 -5.44
CA GLU A 31 0.61 12.16 -6.12
C GLU A 31 0.26 10.97 -5.21
N LEU A 32 -0.97 10.47 -5.33
CA LEU A 32 -1.48 9.32 -4.58
C LEU A 32 -1.92 8.21 -5.52
N VAL A 33 -1.46 6.99 -5.25
CA VAL A 33 -1.79 5.80 -6.04
C VAL A 33 -3.25 5.40 -5.86
N ASP A 34 -3.90 5.00 -6.97
CA ASP A 34 -5.15 4.25 -6.96
C ASP A 34 -4.88 2.74 -7.12
N VAL A 35 -5.92 1.91 -7.22
CA VAL A 35 -5.78 0.45 -7.35
C VAL A 35 -5.98 0.04 -8.82
N TYR A 36 -5.03 -0.71 -9.37
CA TYR A 36 -5.18 -1.31 -10.70
C TYR A 36 -6.29 -2.36 -10.68
N GLN A 37 -7.28 -2.21 -11.59
CA GLN A 37 -8.47 -3.05 -11.68
C GLN A 37 -8.42 -4.08 -12.82
N GLY A 38 -7.29 -4.16 -13.55
CA GLY A 38 -7.15 -5.08 -14.68
C GLY A 38 -7.70 -4.55 -16.01
N HIS A 39 -7.92 -3.24 -16.16
CA HIS A 39 -8.58 -2.64 -17.34
C HIS A 39 -7.83 -1.43 -17.92
N ALA A 40 -6.53 -1.29 -17.67
CA ALA A 40 -5.74 -0.22 -18.29
C ALA A 40 -5.02 -0.73 -19.53
N ASP A 41 -4.88 0.15 -20.53
CA ASP A 41 -3.97 -0.09 -21.66
C ASP A 41 -2.52 0.05 -21.18
N LEU A 42 -1.88 -1.09 -20.89
CA LEU A 42 -0.54 -1.15 -20.31
C LEU A 42 0.54 -0.53 -21.19
N SER A 43 0.31 -0.40 -22.48
CA SER A 43 1.28 0.26 -23.40
C SER A 43 1.51 1.73 -23.06
N GLN A 44 0.56 2.37 -22.37
CA GLN A 44 0.62 3.77 -21.95
C GLN A 44 1.28 3.97 -20.59
N TYR A 45 1.75 2.89 -19.92
CA TYR A 45 2.24 2.96 -18.55
C TYR A 45 3.69 2.53 -18.42
N TRP A 46 4.43 3.28 -17.64
CA TRP A 46 5.66 2.84 -17.03
C TRP A 46 5.36 1.98 -15.80
N VAL A 47 6.17 0.96 -15.60
CA VAL A 47 6.06 0.03 -14.47
C VAL A 47 7.28 0.18 -13.59
N SER A 48 7.08 0.25 -12.29
CA SER A 48 8.16 0.23 -11.31
C SER A 48 7.81 -0.67 -10.12
N GLU A 49 8.82 -1.06 -9.37
CA GLU A 49 8.62 -1.72 -8.09
C GLU A 49 8.02 -0.74 -7.08
N LYS A 50 7.03 -1.21 -6.32
CA LYS A 50 6.49 -0.48 -5.18
C LYS A 50 7.28 -0.86 -3.94
N TYR A 51 8.11 0.07 -3.49
CA TYR A 51 8.86 -0.09 -2.26
C TYR A 51 7.96 0.13 -1.04
N ASP A 52 8.21 -0.61 0.03
CA ASP A 52 7.49 -0.53 1.30
C ASP A 52 8.38 0.18 2.34
N GLY A 53 8.33 1.48 2.35
CA GLY A 53 9.11 2.37 3.20
C GLY A 53 8.29 3.58 3.65
N VAL A 54 8.96 4.69 3.89
CA VAL A 54 8.34 5.97 4.23
C VAL A 54 8.59 6.96 3.10
N ARG A 55 7.52 7.53 2.56
CA ARG A 55 7.64 8.56 1.53
C ARG A 55 8.45 9.73 2.03
N GLY A 56 9.50 10.07 1.30
CA GLY A 56 10.33 11.24 1.46
C GLY A 56 10.15 12.19 0.28
N TYR A 57 9.63 13.38 0.56
CA TYR A 57 9.54 14.46 -0.42
C TYR A 57 10.68 15.45 -0.14
N TRP A 58 11.64 15.50 -1.04
CA TRP A 58 12.71 16.50 -1.00
C TRP A 58 12.25 17.79 -1.66
N ASP A 59 12.18 18.90 -0.93
CA ASP A 59 11.69 20.19 -1.43
C ASP A 59 12.80 21.05 -2.08
N GLY A 60 14.01 20.53 -2.14
CA GLY A 60 15.23 21.24 -2.57
C GLY A 60 16.11 21.68 -1.38
N GLN A 61 15.62 21.59 -0.16
CA GLN A 61 16.32 21.98 1.07
C GLN A 61 16.05 21.03 2.24
N ARG A 62 14.84 20.45 2.33
CA ARG A 62 14.40 19.63 3.45
C ARG A 62 13.70 18.39 2.93
N MET A 63 13.85 17.30 3.66
CA MET A 63 13.06 16.09 3.44
C MET A 63 11.80 16.15 4.28
N LEU A 64 10.65 15.97 3.62
CA LEU A 64 9.32 16.03 4.24
C LEU A 64 8.64 14.67 4.15
N THR A 65 7.92 14.31 5.19
CA THR A 65 6.95 13.20 5.11
C THR A 65 5.76 13.61 4.24
N ARG A 66 4.94 12.65 3.82
CA ARG A 66 3.67 12.93 3.13
C ARG A 66 2.74 13.88 3.92
N GLY A 67 2.84 13.89 5.24
CA GLY A 67 2.04 14.76 6.12
C GLY A 67 2.63 16.17 6.32
N GLY A 68 3.81 16.47 5.73
CA GLY A 68 4.47 17.77 5.86
C GLY A 68 5.43 17.89 7.04
N SER A 69 5.60 16.85 7.84
CA SER A 69 6.60 16.87 8.92
C SER A 69 8.00 16.76 8.34
N VAL A 70 8.93 17.59 8.82
CA VAL A 70 10.35 17.53 8.45
C VAL A 70 10.95 16.23 9.04
N ILE A 71 11.69 15.51 8.21
CA ILE A 71 12.47 14.33 8.62
C ILE A 71 13.87 14.81 9.02
N ALA A 72 14.27 14.53 10.25
CA ALA A 72 15.58 14.91 10.78
C ALA A 72 16.70 13.98 10.25
N LEU A 73 17.06 14.18 8.98
CA LEU A 73 18.15 13.41 8.33
C LEU A 73 19.52 13.91 8.79
N PRO A 74 20.55 13.02 8.77
CA PRO A 74 21.94 13.44 8.93
C PRO A 74 22.38 14.41 7.84
N ALA A 75 23.25 15.33 8.16
CA ALA A 75 23.78 16.28 7.17
C ALA A 75 24.45 15.56 5.97
N TRP A 76 25.18 14.46 6.22
CA TRP A 76 25.81 13.67 5.15
C TRP A 76 24.80 13.03 4.20
N PHE A 77 23.57 12.74 4.66
CA PHE A 77 22.55 12.12 3.82
C PHE A 77 22.01 13.07 2.74
N THR A 78 22.03 14.36 3.01
CA THR A 78 21.45 15.39 2.14
C THR A 78 22.49 16.33 1.50
N ALA A 79 23.79 16.15 1.81
CA ALA A 79 24.85 17.08 1.39
C ALA A 79 24.93 17.28 -0.12
N ASP A 80 24.75 16.21 -0.89
CA ASP A 80 24.87 16.22 -2.35
C ASP A 80 23.50 16.22 -3.07
N LEU A 81 22.39 16.33 -2.32
CA LEU A 81 21.07 16.45 -2.92
C LEU A 81 20.91 17.83 -3.60
N PRO A 82 20.39 17.87 -4.84
CA PRO A 82 20.22 19.12 -5.59
C PRO A 82 19.06 19.95 -5.05
N ASP A 83 18.99 21.22 -5.44
CA ASP A 83 17.82 22.09 -5.19
C ASP A 83 16.55 21.64 -5.95
N THR A 84 16.69 20.67 -6.87
CA THR A 84 15.56 20.11 -7.61
C THR A 84 14.68 19.26 -6.68
N PRO A 85 13.38 19.54 -6.56
CA PRO A 85 12.49 18.71 -5.79
C PRO A 85 12.44 17.27 -6.30
N MET A 86 12.47 16.32 -5.38
CA MET A 86 12.44 14.88 -5.67
C MET A 86 11.41 14.18 -4.80
N ASP A 87 10.74 13.20 -5.38
CA ASP A 87 9.79 12.37 -4.69
C ASP A 87 10.26 10.92 -4.68
N GLY A 88 10.32 10.31 -3.52
CA GLY A 88 10.90 8.99 -3.36
C GLY A 88 10.45 8.28 -2.09
N GLU A 89 11.01 7.11 -1.87
CA GLU A 89 10.77 6.27 -0.69
C GLU A 89 12.06 6.12 0.12
N LEU A 90 12.05 6.46 1.39
CA LEU A 90 13.08 6.11 2.37
C LEU A 90 12.90 4.65 2.75
N TRP A 91 13.81 3.79 2.32
CA TRP A 91 13.66 2.35 2.33
C TRP A 91 14.82 1.64 3.05
N ALA A 92 14.47 0.78 4.03
CA ALA A 92 15.43 0.04 4.85
C ALA A 92 15.71 -1.40 4.35
N GLY A 93 15.08 -1.81 3.24
CA GLY A 93 15.17 -3.19 2.75
C GLY A 93 13.81 -3.91 2.77
N TYR A 94 13.78 -5.08 2.16
CA TYR A 94 12.56 -5.91 2.11
C TYR A 94 12.13 -6.37 3.50
N GLY A 95 10.82 -6.25 3.79
CA GLY A 95 10.22 -6.63 5.07
C GLY A 95 10.58 -5.72 6.26
N ARG A 96 11.29 -4.61 6.03
CA ARG A 96 11.80 -3.71 7.08
C ARG A 96 11.07 -2.35 7.14
N PHE A 97 9.81 -2.31 6.75
CA PHE A 97 8.98 -1.10 6.87
C PHE A 97 8.98 -0.51 8.29
N SER A 98 8.86 -1.37 9.30
CA SER A 98 8.83 -0.93 10.70
C SER A 98 10.11 -0.20 11.11
N ASP A 99 11.27 -0.63 10.59
CA ASP A 99 12.57 -0.01 10.89
C ASP A 99 12.63 1.39 10.27
N ALA A 100 12.31 1.52 8.97
CA ALA A 100 12.24 2.81 8.29
C ALA A 100 11.22 3.74 8.96
N SER A 101 10.02 3.23 9.29
CA SER A 101 8.96 4.02 9.90
C SER A 101 9.30 4.48 11.32
N THR A 102 9.97 3.65 12.11
CA THR A 102 10.43 4.03 13.46
C THR A 102 11.53 5.07 13.37
N LEU A 103 12.52 4.84 12.51
CA LEU A 103 13.65 5.76 12.32
C LEU A 103 13.17 7.15 11.92
N VAL A 104 12.34 7.24 10.87
CA VAL A 104 11.79 8.53 10.40
C VAL A 104 11.01 9.28 11.46
N ARG A 105 10.31 8.58 12.37
CA ARG A 105 9.46 9.22 13.37
C ARG A 105 10.17 9.59 14.67
N THR A 106 11.21 8.85 15.04
CA THR A 106 11.77 8.94 16.40
C THR A 106 13.26 9.19 16.47
N ALA A 107 14.00 8.98 15.38
CA ALA A 107 15.45 9.13 15.39
C ALA A 107 15.88 10.59 15.16
N GLY A 108 16.96 10.97 15.85
CA GLY A 108 17.70 12.18 15.53
C GLY A 108 18.66 11.97 14.34
N PRO A 109 19.29 13.05 13.85
CA PRO A 109 20.23 12.98 12.73
C PRO A 109 21.49 12.16 13.01
N ASP A 110 21.84 11.96 14.28
CA ASP A 110 23.04 11.22 14.68
C ASP A 110 22.80 9.70 14.85
N ASP A 111 21.60 9.20 14.56
CA ASP A 111 21.28 7.78 14.69
C ASP A 111 22.03 6.98 13.60
N PRO A 112 22.89 6.00 13.97
CA PRO A 112 23.70 5.26 13.00
C PRO A 112 22.87 4.40 12.02
N ARG A 113 21.62 4.10 12.35
CA ARG A 113 20.71 3.32 11.47
C ARG A 113 20.37 4.05 10.18
N TRP A 114 20.63 5.37 10.06
CA TRP A 114 20.48 6.08 8.80
C TRP A 114 21.34 5.51 7.68
N HIS A 115 22.46 4.87 7.99
CA HIS A 115 23.30 4.16 7.00
C HIS A 115 22.64 2.93 6.39
N GLU A 116 21.55 2.45 6.96
CA GLU A 116 20.76 1.34 6.42
C GLU A 116 19.62 1.80 5.51
N ILE A 117 19.40 3.11 5.40
CA ILE A 117 18.34 3.70 4.60
C ILE A 117 18.86 4.11 3.22
N SER A 118 18.11 3.79 2.18
CA SER A 118 18.32 4.36 0.85
C SER A 118 17.12 5.20 0.42
N TYR A 119 17.38 6.27 -0.32
CA TYR A 119 16.36 7.13 -0.93
C TYR A 119 16.07 6.66 -2.35
N ARG A 120 14.91 6.04 -2.56
CA ARG A 120 14.45 5.46 -3.83
C ARG A 120 13.62 6.48 -4.59
N VAL A 121 14.28 7.29 -5.44
CA VAL A 121 13.65 8.38 -6.19
C VAL A 121 12.80 7.82 -7.33
N PHE A 122 11.54 8.21 -7.41
CA PHE A 122 10.59 7.76 -8.43
C PHE A 122 9.96 8.87 -9.26
N ASP A 123 10.02 10.15 -8.82
CA ASP A 123 9.52 11.28 -9.59
C ASP A 123 10.23 12.61 -9.27
N LEU A 124 10.02 13.63 -10.14
CA LEU A 124 10.54 14.99 -10.03
C LEU A 124 9.37 15.99 -10.05
N PRO A 125 8.77 16.31 -8.89
CA PRO A 125 7.53 17.11 -8.80
C PRO A 125 7.68 18.56 -9.30
N GLY A 126 8.90 19.10 -9.34
CA GLY A 126 9.17 20.46 -9.84
C GLY A 126 9.15 20.59 -11.37
N ARG A 127 8.96 19.49 -12.11
CA ARG A 127 8.93 19.50 -13.57
C ARG A 127 7.50 19.55 -14.10
N THR A 128 7.30 20.29 -15.19
CA THR A 128 5.99 20.49 -15.83
C THR A 128 5.74 19.57 -17.03
N ASP A 129 6.75 18.78 -17.42
CA ASP A 129 6.68 17.81 -18.51
C ASP A 129 5.97 16.50 -18.07
N ASP A 130 5.59 15.69 -19.05
CA ASP A 130 4.93 14.42 -18.78
C ASP A 130 5.90 13.36 -18.22
N PHE A 131 5.36 12.23 -17.74
CA PHE A 131 6.18 11.22 -17.09
C PHE A 131 7.17 10.52 -18.04
N ASN A 132 6.88 10.47 -19.35
CA ASN A 132 7.83 9.91 -20.31
C ASN A 132 9.15 10.71 -20.30
N ASP A 133 9.06 12.05 -20.22
CA ASP A 133 10.22 12.94 -20.17
C ASP A 133 10.83 12.99 -18.76
N ARG A 134 10.01 12.84 -17.70
CA ARG A 134 10.52 12.79 -16.33
C ARG A 134 11.35 11.54 -16.03
N VAL A 135 11.04 10.36 -16.62
CA VAL A 135 11.82 9.13 -16.41
C VAL A 135 13.29 9.27 -16.76
N PRO A 136 13.70 9.72 -17.96
CA PRO A 136 15.13 10.00 -18.23
C PRO A 136 15.70 11.11 -17.34
N ALA A 137 14.90 12.13 -17.02
CA ALA A 137 15.33 13.22 -16.13
C ALA A 137 15.63 12.72 -14.70
N ILE A 138 14.82 11.83 -14.14
CA ILE A 138 15.08 11.19 -12.84
C ILE A 138 16.46 10.49 -12.85
N ARG A 139 16.72 9.68 -13.88
CA ARG A 139 18.01 9.00 -14.04
C ARG A 139 19.17 9.97 -14.15
N HIS A 140 18.99 11.05 -14.90
CA HIS A 140 20.00 12.09 -15.07
C HIS A 140 20.30 12.82 -13.76
N VAL A 141 19.26 13.27 -13.03
CA VAL A 141 19.42 13.96 -11.74
C VAL A 141 20.13 13.04 -10.74
N VAL A 142 19.66 11.82 -10.57
CA VAL A 142 20.22 10.87 -9.59
C VAL A 142 21.66 10.45 -9.97
N SER A 143 21.98 10.30 -11.26
CA SER A 143 23.34 9.95 -11.70
C SER A 143 24.38 11.04 -11.42
N ARG A 144 23.98 12.25 -11.08
CA ARG A 144 24.88 13.36 -10.71
C ARG A 144 25.08 13.48 -9.19
N ILE A 145 24.32 12.72 -8.42
CA ILE A 145 24.46 12.61 -6.97
C ILE A 145 25.45 11.47 -6.72
N ASP A 146 26.61 11.79 -6.13
CA ASP A 146 27.67 10.81 -5.85
C ASP A 146 27.45 10.07 -4.52
N ASP A 147 26.20 9.73 -4.25
CA ASP A 147 25.77 9.07 -3.01
C ASP A 147 25.15 7.70 -3.31
N PRO A 148 25.74 6.59 -2.85
CA PRO A 148 25.25 5.24 -3.16
C PRO A 148 23.90 4.91 -2.56
N TRP A 149 23.44 5.67 -1.57
CA TRP A 149 22.12 5.49 -0.96
C TRP A 149 21.01 6.23 -1.74
N VAL A 150 21.31 7.12 -2.69
CA VAL A 150 20.31 7.77 -3.56
C VAL A 150 20.20 7.00 -4.86
N VAL A 151 19.06 6.40 -5.12
CA VAL A 151 18.88 5.47 -6.23
C VAL A 151 17.62 5.82 -7.03
N ALA A 152 17.75 6.03 -8.34
CA ALA A 152 16.62 6.12 -9.23
C ALA A 152 15.90 4.76 -9.33
N ILE A 153 14.61 4.71 -9.06
CA ILE A 153 13.82 3.48 -9.24
C ILE A 153 13.82 3.10 -10.72
N ARG A 154 14.02 1.80 -10.98
CA ARG A 154 13.93 1.28 -12.35
C ARG A 154 12.51 1.41 -12.87
N GLN A 155 12.35 2.16 -13.97
CA GLN A 155 11.12 2.26 -14.74
C GLN A 155 11.26 1.42 -16.03
N PHE A 156 10.22 0.65 -16.39
CA PHE A 156 10.21 -0.22 -17.56
C PHE A 156 8.78 -0.36 -18.12
N HIS A 157 8.64 -0.89 -19.33
CA HIS A 157 7.35 -1.21 -19.93
C HIS A 157 7.07 -2.71 -19.90
N VAL A 158 5.80 -3.08 -19.95
CA VAL A 158 5.33 -4.46 -20.12
C VAL A 158 4.38 -4.53 -21.31
N ALA A 159 4.43 -5.63 -22.06
CA ALA A 159 3.64 -5.77 -23.28
C ALA A 159 2.16 -6.07 -23.00
N ASN A 160 1.85 -6.74 -21.88
CA ASN A 160 0.50 -7.21 -21.56
C ASN A 160 0.37 -7.60 -20.08
N ASP A 161 -0.82 -8.03 -19.68
CA ASP A 161 -1.12 -8.48 -18.31
C ASP A 161 -0.30 -9.69 -17.87
N GLU A 162 0.09 -10.58 -18.78
CA GLU A 162 0.92 -11.73 -18.44
C GLU A 162 2.34 -11.28 -18.05
N ALA A 163 2.92 -10.38 -18.82
CA ALA A 163 4.21 -9.78 -18.51
C ALA A 163 4.16 -8.98 -17.19
N LEU A 164 3.06 -8.25 -16.94
CA LEU A 164 2.82 -7.54 -15.68
C LEU A 164 2.76 -8.52 -14.49
N ARG A 165 2.01 -9.62 -14.62
CA ARG A 165 1.94 -10.67 -13.57
C ARG A 165 3.30 -11.33 -13.35
N SER A 166 4.07 -11.58 -14.40
CA SER A 166 5.42 -12.11 -14.28
C SER A 166 6.36 -11.16 -13.52
N ALA A 167 6.30 -9.87 -13.86
CA ALA A 167 7.06 -8.84 -13.15
C ALA A 167 6.65 -8.76 -11.66
N LEU A 168 5.35 -8.77 -11.37
CA LEU A 168 4.82 -8.80 -10.00
C LEU A 168 5.35 -10.01 -9.22
N LYS A 169 5.27 -11.21 -9.82
CA LYS A 169 5.79 -12.45 -9.19
C LYS A 169 7.28 -12.35 -8.84
N LYS A 170 8.10 -11.74 -9.71
CA LYS A 170 9.54 -11.54 -9.45
C LYS A 170 9.79 -10.60 -8.27
N VAL A 171 9.00 -9.53 -8.14
CA VAL A 171 9.09 -8.58 -7.02
C VAL A 171 8.67 -9.26 -5.72
N LEU A 172 7.53 -9.96 -5.71
CA LEU A 172 7.05 -10.68 -4.54
C LEU A 172 8.02 -11.78 -4.06
N ALA A 173 8.69 -12.48 -4.98
CA ALA A 173 9.68 -13.51 -4.65
C ALA A 173 10.90 -12.95 -3.89
N LYS A 174 11.17 -11.65 -4.01
CA LYS A 174 12.22 -10.93 -3.25
C LYS A 174 11.70 -10.33 -1.93
N GLY A 175 10.42 -10.51 -1.61
CA GLY A 175 9.78 -9.87 -0.46
C GLY A 175 9.24 -8.46 -0.73
N GLY A 176 9.19 -8.02 -2.00
CA GLY A 176 8.65 -6.71 -2.37
C GLY A 176 7.13 -6.62 -2.22
N GLU A 177 6.59 -5.41 -2.15
CA GLU A 177 5.18 -5.14 -1.87
C GLU A 177 4.28 -5.31 -3.11
N GLY A 178 4.80 -4.98 -4.29
CA GLY A 178 4.05 -4.97 -5.53
C GLY A 178 4.68 -4.09 -6.61
N LEU A 179 3.86 -3.60 -7.53
CA LEU A 179 4.28 -2.70 -8.60
C LEU A 179 3.45 -1.40 -8.58
N VAL A 180 3.97 -0.38 -9.23
CA VAL A 180 3.27 0.86 -9.58
C VAL A 180 3.24 1.00 -11.09
N LEU A 181 2.08 1.37 -11.62
CA LEU A 181 1.89 1.79 -13.01
C LEU A 181 1.75 3.31 -13.02
N HIS A 182 2.59 4.00 -13.76
CA HIS A 182 2.53 5.45 -13.95
C HIS A 182 2.30 5.75 -15.42
N ARG A 183 1.21 6.46 -15.72
CA ARG A 183 0.86 6.80 -17.10
C ARG A 183 1.87 7.77 -17.68
N GLY A 184 2.48 7.39 -18.83
CA GLY A 184 3.56 8.15 -19.44
C GLY A 184 3.20 9.58 -19.84
N SER A 185 2.00 9.78 -20.36
CA SER A 185 1.49 11.10 -20.83
C SER A 185 0.89 11.97 -19.72
N ARG A 186 1.28 11.77 -18.44
CA ARG A 186 0.74 12.55 -17.32
C ARG A 186 1.78 13.51 -16.75
N ASP A 187 1.36 14.75 -16.57
CA ASP A 187 2.06 15.72 -15.75
C ASP A 187 1.99 15.33 -14.28
N TYR A 188 2.94 15.79 -13.49
CA TYR A 188 2.88 15.61 -12.03
C TYR A 188 1.67 16.35 -11.47
N THR A 189 0.75 15.60 -10.87
CA THR A 189 -0.51 16.16 -10.36
C THR A 189 -0.75 15.67 -8.94
N ALA A 190 -0.80 16.60 -7.99
CA ALA A 190 -1.09 16.28 -6.60
C ALA A 190 -2.45 15.59 -6.43
N GLY A 191 -2.52 14.69 -5.45
CA GLY A 191 -3.74 13.98 -5.11
C GLY A 191 -3.89 12.62 -5.79
N ARG A 192 -5.10 12.06 -5.73
CA ARG A 192 -5.42 10.74 -6.27
C ARG A 192 -6.02 10.88 -7.66
N HIS A 193 -5.48 10.11 -8.62
CA HIS A 193 -5.98 10.10 -9.99
C HIS A 193 -5.70 8.74 -10.67
N ALA A 194 -6.42 8.48 -11.77
CA ALA A 194 -6.34 7.22 -12.51
C ALA A 194 -5.03 6.99 -13.28
N GLY A 195 -4.11 7.97 -13.28
CA GLY A 195 -2.81 7.86 -13.96
C GLY A 195 -1.73 7.16 -13.16
N LEU A 196 -1.93 6.98 -11.85
CA LEU A 196 -0.97 6.33 -10.95
C LEU A 196 -1.65 5.19 -10.21
N LEU A 197 -1.29 3.93 -10.53
CA LEU A 197 -2.00 2.74 -10.07
C LEU A 197 -1.04 1.78 -9.37
N LYS A 198 -1.44 1.27 -8.20
CA LYS A 198 -0.71 0.19 -7.52
C LYS A 198 -1.22 -1.18 -7.94
N VAL A 199 -0.29 -2.09 -8.22
CA VAL A 199 -0.54 -3.50 -8.49
C VAL A 199 0.00 -4.31 -7.30
N LYS A 200 -0.90 -4.93 -6.55
CA LYS A 200 -0.57 -5.81 -5.44
C LYS A 200 -1.03 -7.23 -5.73
N PRO A 201 -0.46 -8.25 -5.06
CA PRO A 201 -0.93 -9.60 -5.22
C PRO A 201 -2.39 -9.71 -4.84
N TYR A 202 -3.13 -10.44 -5.65
CA TYR A 202 -4.47 -10.88 -5.29
C TYR A 202 -4.38 -12.22 -4.58
N GLN A 203 -5.24 -12.39 -3.60
CA GLN A 203 -5.51 -13.68 -2.95
C GLN A 203 -6.93 -14.10 -3.30
N ASP A 204 -7.09 -15.34 -3.73
CA ASP A 204 -8.41 -15.92 -3.94
C ASP A 204 -8.82 -16.65 -2.67
N ALA A 205 -10.08 -16.57 -2.31
CA ALA A 205 -10.67 -17.27 -1.19
C ALA A 205 -12.12 -17.62 -1.50
N GLU A 206 -12.72 -18.41 -0.62
CA GLU A 206 -14.06 -18.90 -0.77
C GLU A 206 -14.93 -18.50 0.40
N ALA A 207 -16.19 -18.25 0.09
CA ALA A 207 -17.18 -17.90 1.09
C ALA A 207 -18.56 -18.45 0.70
N ARG A 208 -19.39 -18.73 1.70
CA ARG A 208 -20.77 -19.12 1.53
C ARG A 208 -21.67 -17.89 1.47
N VAL A 209 -22.56 -17.82 0.51
CA VAL A 209 -23.57 -16.76 0.42
C VAL A 209 -24.55 -16.94 1.57
N VAL A 210 -24.75 -15.90 2.38
CA VAL A 210 -25.67 -15.90 3.53
C VAL A 210 -26.75 -14.85 3.39
N GLY A 211 -26.64 -13.91 2.44
CA GLY A 211 -27.64 -12.91 2.16
C GLY A 211 -27.43 -12.24 0.81
N ILE A 212 -28.47 -11.56 0.33
CA ILE A 212 -28.47 -10.78 -0.91
C ILE A 212 -29.07 -9.41 -0.59
N HIS A 213 -28.28 -8.35 -0.84
CA HIS A 213 -28.75 -7.00 -0.66
C HIS A 213 -29.24 -6.39 -1.98
N PRO A 214 -30.35 -5.67 -1.98
CA PRO A 214 -30.89 -5.05 -3.18
C PRO A 214 -29.95 -3.94 -3.71
N GLY A 215 -29.95 -3.74 -5.01
CA GLY A 215 -29.25 -2.66 -5.67
C GLY A 215 -30.01 -1.35 -5.63
N HIS A 216 -29.29 -0.24 -5.75
CA HIS A 216 -29.79 1.12 -5.81
C HIS A 216 -29.39 1.81 -7.11
N GLY A 217 -30.06 2.91 -7.47
CA GLY A 217 -29.75 3.67 -8.69
C GLY A 217 -29.84 2.79 -9.94
N ARG A 218 -28.76 2.70 -10.70
CA ARG A 218 -28.68 1.86 -11.92
C ARG A 218 -29.01 0.37 -11.66
N LEU A 219 -28.76 -0.11 -10.46
CA LEU A 219 -28.97 -1.51 -10.07
C LEU A 219 -30.35 -1.76 -9.43
N LYS A 220 -31.29 -0.81 -9.50
CA LYS A 220 -32.64 -1.00 -8.95
C LYS A 220 -33.33 -2.21 -9.62
N GLY A 221 -33.84 -3.13 -8.79
CA GLY A 221 -34.45 -4.38 -9.26
C GLY A 221 -33.48 -5.55 -9.44
N MET A 222 -32.18 -5.32 -9.23
CA MET A 222 -31.13 -6.34 -9.28
C MET A 222 -30.39 -6.41 -7.94
N MET A 223 -29.51 -7.40 -7.78
CA MET A 223 -28.61 -7.50 -6.63
C MET A 223 -27.60 -6.34 -6.62
N GLY A 224 -27.48 -5.67 -5.46
CA GLY A 224 -26.40 -4.71 -5.18
C GLY A 224 -25.13 -5.39 -4.69
N SER A 225 -25.26 -6.26 -3.68
CA SER A 225 -24.14 -7.03 -3.13
C SER A 225 -24.59 -8.35 -2.54
N LEU A 226 -23.65 -9.30 -2.42
CA LEU A 226 -23.82 -10.53 -1.65
C LEU A 226 -23.28 -10.30 -0.23
N GLU A 227 -24.05 -10.73 0.78
CA GLU A 227 -23.53 -10.99 2.12
C GLU A 227 -22.93 -12.39 2.12
N VAL A 228 -21.66 -12.52 2.53
CA VAL A 228 -20.96 -13.79 2.50
C VAL A 228 -20.32 -14.11 3.85
N ARG A 229 -20.17 -15.42 4.16
CA ARG A 229 -19.49 -15.94 5.34
C ARG A 229 -18.29 -16.78 4.93
N MET A 230 -17.12 -16.46 5.44
CA MET A 230 -15.90 -17.24 5.28
C MET A 230 -15.94 -18.52 6.14
N PRO A 231 -15.07 -19.52 5.86
CA PRO A 231 -14.95 -20.72 6.69
C PRO A 231 -14.66 -20.44 8.18
N ASP A 232 -13.93 -19.38 8.46
CA ASP A 232 -13.59 -18.92 9.83
C ASP A 232 -14.73 -18.16 10.53
N GLY A 233 -15.93 -18.11 9.91
CA GLY A 233 -17.14 -17.48 10.46
C GLY A 233 -17.29 -15.98 10.18
N ARG A 234 -16.26 -15.28 9.73
CA ARG A 234 -16.33 -13.84 9.42
C ARG A 234 -17.26 -13.56 8.26
N GLN A 235 -18.02 -12.47 8.36
CA GLN A 235 -18.99 -12.05 7.35
C GLN A 235 -18.64 -10.67 6.82
N PHE A 236 -18.93 -10.45 5.52
CA PHE A 236 -18.77 -9.17 4.85
C PHE A 236 -19.54 -9.16 3.52
N ALA A 237 -19.70 -7.95 2.95
CA ALA A 237 -20.42 -7.79 1.68
C ALA A 237 -19.44 -7.74 0.48
N ILE A 238 -19.82 -8.38 -0.63
CA ILE A 238 -19.14 -8.29 -1.92
C ILE A 238 -20.11 -7.63 -2.92
N GLY A 239 -19.77 -6.39 -3.33
CA GLY A 239 -20.59 -5.60 -4.27
C GLY A 239 -19.99 -5.46 -5.66
N THR A 240 -18.77 -5.99 -5.91
CA THR A 240 -18.04 -5.82 -7.16
C THR A 240 -17.70 -7.16 -7.82
N GLY A 241 -17.40 -7.12 -9.13
CA GLY A 241 -17.01 -8.31 -9.89
C GLY A 241 -18.17 -9.03 -10.57
N PHE A 242 -19.36 -8.53 -10.48
CA PHE A 242 -20.56 -9.11 -11.10
C PHE A 242 -20.88 -8.41 -12.43
N SER A 243 -21.29 -9.19 -13.45
CA SER A 243 -22.00 -8.68 -14.63
C SER A 243 -23.44 -8.33 -14.27
N ASP A 244 -24.13 -7.62 -15.14
CA ASP A 244 -25.56 -7.30 -14.93
C ASP A 244 -26.42 -8.57 -14.95
N ASP A 245 -26.10 -9.57 -15.79
CA ASP A 245 -26.76 -10.88 -15.78
C ASP A 245 -26.58 -11.61 -14.45
N GLN A 246 -25.36 -11.57 -13.89
CA GLN A 246 -25.09 -12.17 -12.58
C GLN A 246 -25.75 -11.41 -11.42
N ARG A 247 -26.14 -10.17 -11.64
CA ARG A 247 -26.91 -9.39 -10.68
C ARG A 247 -28.42 -9.65 -10.80
N ALA A 248 -28.89 -9.95 -12.00
CA ALA A 248 -30.28 -10.34 -12.24
C ALA A 248 -30.56 -11.77 -11.74
N ASP A 249 -29.58 -12.70 -11.90
CA ASP A 249 -29.61 -14.06 -11.35
C ASP A 249 -28.40 -14.30 -10.42
N PRO A 250 -28.45 -13.80 -9.18
CA PRO A 250 -27.31 -13.90 -8.26
C PRO A 250 -27.08 -15.32 -7.75
N PRO A 251 -25.85 -15.63 -7.27
CA PRO A 251 -25.59 -16.87 -6.55
C PRO A 251 -26.59 -17.05 -5.39
N PRO A 252 -27.29 -18.20 -5.32
CA PRO A 252 -28.32 -18.40 -4.31
C PRO A 252 -27.73 -18.46 -2.89
N ILE A 253 -28.55 -18.09 -1.90
CA ILE A 253 -28.22 -18.25 -0.48
C ILE A 253 -27.88 -19.72 -0.20
N GLY A 254 -26.77 -19.95 0.51
CA GLY A 254 -26.25 -21.28 0.80
C GLY A 254 -25.21 -21.78 -0.19
N SER A 255 -25.11 -21.20 -1.41
CA SER A 255 -24.08 -21.56 -2.38
C SER A 255 -22.70 -21.03 -2.00
N TRP A 256 -21.66 -21.69 -2.51
CA TRP A 256 -20.28 -21.24 -2.38
C TRP A 256 -19.85 -20.41 -3.59
N ILE A 257 -19.04 -19.38 -3.32
CA ILE A 257 -18.41 -18.55 -4.34
C ILE A 257 -16.91 -18.48 -4.11
N THR A 258 -16.17 -18.27 -5.21
CA THR A 258 -14.77 -17.83 -5.16
C THR A 258 -14.76 -16.32 -5.34
N PHE A 259 -14.04 -15.63 -4.48
CA PHE A 259 -13.81 -14.20 -4.57
C PHE A 259 -12.31 -13.89 -4.47
N ARG A 260 -11.93 -12.74 -4.98
CA ARG A 260 -10.55 -12.24 -4.97
C ARG A 260 -10.45 -11.02 -4.08
N TYR A 261 -9.34 -10.87 -3.36
CA TYR A 261 -9.13 -9.73 -2.47
C TYR A 261 -7.65 -9.32 -2.41
N GLN A 262 -7.36 -8.12 -1.89
CA GLN A 262 -6.00 -7.60 -1.72
C GLN A 262 -5.72 -7.31 -0.24
N GLY A 263 -5.09 -8.24 0.44
CA GLY A 263 -4.76 -8.10 1.85
C GLY A 263 -5.99 -8.08 2.77
N LYS A 264 -5.77 -7.87 4.06
CA LYS A 264 -6.81 -7.90 5.10
C LYS A 264 -6.81 -6.59 5.89
N THR A 265 -7.94 -6.29 6.53
CA THR A 265 -8.07 -5.22 7.53
C THR A 265 -7.38 -5.64 8.83
N ALA A 266 -7.23 -4.73 9.79
CA ALA A 266 -6.75 -5.04 11.13
C ALA A 266 -7.62 -6.10 11.84
N THR A 267 -8.92 -6.18 11.50
CA THR A 267 -9.87 -7.20 11.99
C THR A 267 -9.84 -8.49 11.17
N GLY A 268 -8.93 -8.61 10.19
CA GLY A 268 -8.77 -9.79 9.35
C GLY A 268 -9.77 -9.93 8.21
N LEU A 269 -10.68 -8.96 7.97
CA LEU A 269 -11.59 -8.98 6.84
C LEU A 269 -10.88 -8.73 5.51
N PRO A 270 -11.25 -9.41 4.41
CA PRO A 270 -10.73 -9.18 3.08
C PRO A 270 -10.94 -7.74 2.61
N ARG A 271 -9.90 -7.09 2.11
CA ARG A 271 -9.98 -5.75 1.51
C ARG A 271 -10.20 -5.84 0.00
N PHE A 272 -11.04 -4.97 -0.53
CA PHE A 272 -11.34 -4.90 -1.97
C PHE A 272 -11.83 -6.22 -2.54
N ALA A 273 -12.68 -6.93 -1.79
CA ALA A 273 -13.24 -8.21 -2.20
C ALA A 273 -14.06 -8.07 -3.47
N ARG A 274 -13.81 -8.96 -4.44
CA ARG A 274 -14.45 -8.97 -5.74
C ARG A 274 -14.86 -10.39 -6.10
N PHE A 275 -16.10 -10.58 -6.53
CA PHE A 275 -16.60 -11.86 -7.03
C PHE A 275 -15.83 -12.32 -8.27
N LEU A 276 -15.50 -13.61 -8.35
CA LEU A 276 -14.89 -14.24 -9.52
C LEU A 276 -15.86 -15.20 -10.20
N ARG A 277 -16.41 -16.15 -9.42
CA ARG A 277 -17.29 -17.19 -9.96
C ARG A 277 -18.10 -17.87 -8.87
N ARG A 278 -19.21 -18.50 -9.26
CA ARG A 278 -19.85 -19.54 -8.44
C ARG A 278 -18.90 -20.72 -8.32
N ARG A 279 -18.81 -21.34 -7.15
CA ARG A 279 -18.08 -22.57 -6.95
C ARG A 279 -19.04 -23.75 -7.02
N PRO A 280 -18.88 -24.67 -7.99
CA PRO A 280 -19.62 -25.94 -7.97
C PRO A 280 -19.07 -26.82 -6.85
N GLY A 281 -19.96 -27.50 -6.12
CA GLY A 281 -19.62 -28.36 -4.99
C GLY A 281 -19.73 -27.66 -3.62
N GLY A 282 -19.46 -28.43 -2.57
CA GLY A 282 -19.55 -27.99 -1.17
C GLY A 282 -18.44 -27.06 -0.70
N PRO A 283 -18.24 -26.96 0.63
CA PRO A 283 -17.18 -26.15 1.23
C PRO A 283 -15.80 -26.54 0.66
N PRO A 284 -14.83 -25.61 0.68
CA PRO A 284 -13.46 -25.97 0.35
C PRO A 284 -12.98 -27.09 1.28
N PRO A 285 -12.13 -28.02 0.80
CA PRO A 285 -11.53 -29.03 1.66
C PRO A 285 -10.81 -28.31 2.82
N GLU A 286 -10.98 -28.82 4.04
CA GLU A 286 -10.26 -28.28 5.19
C GLU A 286 -8.75 -28.53 4.99
N VAL A 287 -7.98 -27.47 4.94
CA VAL A 287 -6.52 -27.55 4.98
C VAL A 287 -6.13 -27.77 6.44
N THR A 288 -5.81 -29.00 6.81
CA THR A 288 -5.23 -29.27 8.13
C THR A 288 -3.87 -28.59 8.28
N ALA A 289 -3.47 -28.23 9.49
CA ALA A 289 -2.23 -27.53 9.80
C ALA A 289 -0.95 -28.22 9.27
N GLU A 290 -1.07 -29.45 8.79
CA GLU A 290 0.02 -30.26 8.22
C GLU A 290 0.05 -30.28 6.67
N GLY A 291 -0.76 -29.46 6.00
CA GLY A 291 -0.75 -29.35 4.53
C GLY A 291 -1.34 -30.56 3.80
N ARG A 292 -2.01 -31.50 4.46
CA ARG A 292 -2.74 -32.57 3.81
C ARG A 292 -4.18 -32.16 3.56
N VAL A 293 -4.62 -32.34 2.31
CA VAL A 293 -6.02 -32.20 1.93
C VAL A 293 -6.75 -33.45 2.41
N SER A 294 -7.69 -33.31 3.34
CA SER A 294 -8.60 -34.41 3.69
C SER A 294 -9.63 -34.58 2.57
N ASP A 295 -9.62 -35.74 1.93
CA ASP A 295 -10.61 -36.11 0.90
C ASP A 295 -11.91 -36.55 1.61
N PRO A 296 -13.09 -35.92 1.38
CA PRO A 296 -14.31 -36.22 2.10
C PRO A 296 -15.11 -37.40 1.54
N ALA A 297 -14.49 -38.31 0.80
CA ALA A 297 -15.20 -39.47 0.23
C ALA A 297 -14.34 -40.71 0.09
N SER A 298 -14.09 -41.41 1.19
CA SER A 298 -13.86 -42.85 1.12
C SER A 298 -15.06 -43.55 1.76
N PRO A 299 -15.79 -44.44 1.04
CA PRO A 299 -16.83 -45.26 1.65
C PRO A 299 -16.17 -46.21 2.66
N LYS A 300 -16.73 -46.32 3.83
CA LYS A 300 -16.39 -47.38 4.77
C LYS A 300 -16.78 -48.73 4.13
N ASP A 301 -15.78 -49.48 3.79
CA ASP A 301 -15.99 -50.89 3.39
C ASP A 301 -16.63 -51.67 4.54
N GLY A 302 -17.68 -52.35 4.16
CA GLY A 302 -18.55 -53.06 5.08
C GLY A 302 -17.82 -54.15 5.85
N GLU A 303 -18.13 -54.19 7.10
CA GLU A 303 -17.88 -55.29 8.00
C GLU A 303 -18.67 -56.52 7.50
N SER A 304 -17.99 -57.46 6.84
CA SER A 304 -18.53 -58.79 6.59
C SER A 304 -18.36 -59.63 7.88
N GLY A 305 -19.46 -59.74 8.63
CA GLY A 305 -19.55 -60.72 9.65
C GLY A 305 -19.52 -62.10 9.03
N ASP A 306 -18.66 -62.94 9.49
CA ASP A 306 -18.71 -64.39 9.23
C ASP A 306 -18.86 -65.07 10.59
N GLY A 307 -20.07 -65.63 10.78
CA GLY A 307 -20.36 -66.55 11.84
C GLY A 307 -20.37 -67.95 11.31
N ALA A 308 -19.58 -68.80 11.87
CA ALA A 308 -19.87 -70.21 12.12
C ALA A 308 -18.74 -70.84 12.96
#